data_d18c8c3d84c1c383ca730d7069a8b368
#
_entry.id   d18c8c3d84c1c383ca730d7069a8b368
#
_cell.length_a   1.000
_cell.length_b   1.000
_cell.length_c   1.000
_cell.angle_alpha   90.00
_cell.angle_beta   90.00
_cell.angle_gamma   90.00
#
_symmetry.space_group_name_H-M   'P 1'
#
loop_
_entity.id
_entity.type
_entity.pdbx_description
1 polymer ?
#
loop_
_entity_poly.entity_id
_entity_poly.type
_entity_poly.pdbx_seq_one_letter_code
_entity_poly.pdbx_strand_id
1 'polypeptide(L)'
;MTVLKDISLEAKNLAAVFEATDAEVIELDFLQISNILLDLYGEDIRGRAFITNDPAYGEMMLRPDFTVPIVEQHMARSVSPPARYTYCGKVFRRQEEFPDRPREFLQVGYEIFDGAKPEKADAEVFSLVNEALNGIPVRIATGDIGILMAAVRSLSTSEPRKKALLRHIWRPDRFRTLLNQFSGLSSKLHTTEEFEDYNEIVDKFEIIGSRNVWEIKERLQQIKLESETDPINSEEVKILDDILSLKDKCTEALRYLEKLSKKMLGIELTVENFAKRLMFLEKNGIKVDLLDFEGSYGRTSMEYYDGFVF
;
A
#
# COMPACT_ATOMS: atom_id res chain seq x y z
N MET A 1 14.13 31.90 -14.66
CA MET A 1 14.15 31.18 -15.97
C MET A 1 15.15 30.03 -16.02
N THR A 2 16.33 30.16 -15.46
CA THR A 2 17.38 29.11 -15.44
C THR A 2 16.91 27.83 -14.73
N VAL A 3 16.36 27.93 -13.52
CA VAL A 3 15.92 26.81 -12.71
C VAL A 3 14.87 25.92 -13.40
N LEU A 4 13.89 26.50 -14.09
CA LEU A 4 12.86 25.73 -14.82
C LEU A 4 13.41 24.98 -16.03
N LYS A 5 14.46 25.52 -16.69
CA LYS A 5 15.14 24.84 -17.79
C LYS A 5 15.94 23.65 -17.26
N ASP A 6 16.60 23.82 -16.11
CA ASP A 6 17.40 22.77 -15.48
C ASP A 6 16.50 21.61 -15.01
N ILE A 7 15.34 21.91 -14.41
CA ILE A 7 14.34 20.88 -14.02
C ILE A 7 13.81 20.13 -15.25
N SER A 8 13.49 20.84 -16.34
CA SER A 8 13.02 20.20 -17.58
C SER A 8 14.09 19.32 -18.23
N LEU A 9 15.35 19.73 -18.16
CA LEU A 9 16.47 18.95 -18.69
C LEU A 9 16.68 17.69 -17.86
N GLU A 10 16.64 17.81 -16.53
CA GLU A 10 16.77 16.69 -15.62
C GLU A 10 15.66 15.66 -15.81
N ALA A 11 14.39 16.12 -15.91
CA ALA A 11 13.26 15.24 -16.18
C ALA A 11 13.41 14.49 -17.51
N LYS A 12 13.97 15.12 -18.56
CA LYS A 12 14.27 14.45 -19.83
C LYS A 12 15.38 13.43 -19.70
N ASN A 13 16.43 13.73 -18.92
CA ASN A 13 17.51 12.79 -18.67
C ASN A 13 17.02 11.54 -17.96
N LEU A 14 16.16 11.70 -16.94
CA LEU A 14 15.52 10.59 -16.24
C LEU A 14 14.60 9.79 -17.17
N ALA A 15 13.76 10.47 -17.97
CA ALA A 15 12.87 9.81 -18.92
C ALA A 15 13.63 9.01 -19.98
N ALA A 16 14.77 9.49 -20.44
CA ALA A 16 15.60 8.82 -21.45
C ALA A 16 16.03 7.40 -21.03
N VAL A 17 16.23 7.16 -19.73
CA VAL A 17 16.54 5.80 -19.21
C VAL A 17 15.37 4.85 -19.46
N PHE A 18 14.15 5.30 -19.24
CA PHE A 18 12.94 4.50 -19.45
C PHE A 18 12.57 4.38 -20.93
N GLU A 19 12.75 5.45 -21.70
CA GLU A 19 12.52 5.46 -23.15
C GLU A 19 13.54 4.59 -23.93
N ALA A 20 14.72 4.32 -23.33
CA ALA A 20 15.70 3.40 -23.91
C ALA A 20 15.25 1.92 -23.85
N THR A 21 14.20 1.63 -23.09
CA THR A 21 13.54 0.32 -23.07
C THR A 21 12.52 0.20 -24.23
N ASP A 22 11.80 -0.92 -24.30
CA ASP A 22 10.68 -1.12 -25.21
C ASP A 22 9.33 -0.56 -24.68
N ALA A 23 9.37 0.33 -23.70
CA ALA A 23 8.18 0.93 -23.10
C ALA A 23 7.52 1.94 -24.04
N GLU A 24 6.20 1.87 -24.11
CA GLU A 24 5.39 2.87 -24.82
C GLU A 24 5.38 4.18 -24.05
N VAL A 25 5.73 5.29 -24.71
CA VAL A 25 5.60 6.62 -24.12
C VAL A 25 4.14 7.03 -24.10
N ILE A 26 3.61 7.33 -22.91
CA ILE A 26 2.20 7.74 -22.74
C ILE A 26 2.10 9.22 -22.42
N GLU A 27 1.22 9.88 -23.15
CA GLU A 27 0.73 11.22 -22.82
C GLU A 27 -0.71 11.12 -22.33
N LEU A 28 -1.03 11.82 -21.24
CA LEU A 28 -2.34 11.82 -20.61
C LEU A 28 -2.81 13.25 -20.37
N ASP A 29 -4.12 13.46 -20.39
CA ASP A 29 -4.72 14.72 -20.08
C ASP A 29 -4.48 15.16 -18.63
N PHE A 30 -4.37 16.46 -18.38
CA PHE A 30 -4.24 17.02 -17.04
C PHE A 30 -5.53 16.87 -16.23
N LEU A 31 -6.68 17.03 -16.90
CA LEU A 31 -7.98 16.88 -16.30
C LEU A 31 -8.45 15.43 -16.40
N GLN A 32 -8.84 14.88 -15.27
CA GLN A 32 -9.32 13.52 -15.13
C GLN A 32 -10.72 13.52 -14.51
N ILE A 33 -11.56 12.56 -14.86
CA ILE A 33 -12.89 12.41 -14.28
C ILE A 33 -12.74 11.98 -12.81
N SER A 34 -13.34 12.75 -11.89
CA SER A 34 -13.17 12.53 -10.45
C SER A 34 -13.62 11.16 -9.98
N ASN A 35 -14.73 10.63 -10.50
CA ASN A 35 -15.30 9.36 -10.05
C ASN A 35 -14.30 8.20 -10.19
N ILE A 36 -13.53 8.13 -11.27
CA ILE A 36 -12.56 7.08 -11.51
C ILE A 36 -11.44 7.13 -10.48
N LEU A 37 -10.94 8.34 -10.19
CA LEU A 37 -9.90 8.54 -9.17
C LEU A 37 -10.43 8.22 -7.76
N LEU A 38 -11.69 8.57 -7.48
CA LEU A 38 -12.33 8.28 -6.20
C LEU A 38 -12.57 6.79 -5.99
N ASP A 39 -12.99 6.07 -7.01
CA ASP A 39 -13.24 4.63 -6.95
C ASP A 39 -11.96 3.84 -6.61
N LEU A 40 -10.81 4.29 -7.10
CA LEU A 40 -9.52 3.60 -6.92
C LEU A 40 -8.71 4.12 -5.73
N TYR A 41 -8.69 5.44 -5.48
CA TYR A 41 -7.94 6.03 -4.36
C TYR A 41 -8.79 6.25 -3.09
N GLY A 42 -10.12 6.17 -3.19
CA GLY A 42 -11.05 6.53 -2.11
C GLY A 42 -11.19 8.05 -1.92
N GLU A 43 -12.04 8.44 -0.97
CA GLU A 43 -12.36 9.86 -0.69
C GLU A 43 -11.16 10.69 -0.22
N ASP A 44 -10.13 10.06 0.32
CA ASP A 44 -8.91 10.74 0.79
C ASP A 44 -8.17 11.49 -0.33
N ILE A 45 -8.38 11.10 -1.60
CA ILE A 45 -7.78 11.81 -2.73
C ILE A 45 -8.31 13.26 -2.86
N ARG A 46 -9.56 13.53 -2.43
CA ARG A 46 -10.13 14.89 -2.45
C ARG A 46 -9.31 15.88 -1.64
N GLY A 47 -8.72 15.43 -0.53
CA GLY A 47 -7.81 16.25 0.27
C GLY A 47 -6.49 16.58 -0.42
N ARG A 48 -6.07 15.76 -1.37
CA ARG A 48 -4.77 15.87 -2.06
C ARG A 48 -4.86 16.47 -3.47
N ALA A 49 -6.01 16.37 -4.13
CA ALA A 49 -6.19 16.79 -5.51
C ALA A 49 -6.78 18.22 -5.65
N PHE A 50 -6.50 18.87 -6.75
CA PHE A 50 -7.20 20.09 -7.17
C PHE A 50 -8.45 19.68 -7.94
N ILE A 51 -9.61 20.13 -7.46
CA ILE A 51 -10.91 19.80 -8.03
C ILE A 51 -11.42 20.99 -8.83
N THR A 52 -12.03 20.71 -9.96
CA THR A 52 -12.76 21.69 -10.80
C THR A 52 -14.08 21.08 -11.26
N ASN A 53 -14.90 21.86 -11.95
CA ASN A 53 -16.17 21.39 -12.48
C ASN A 53 -16.28 21.74 -13.97
N ASP A 54 -16.56 20.74 -14.78
CA ASP A 54 -16.83 20.88 -16.21
C ASP A 54 -18.33 20.76 -16.47
N PRO A 55 -18.95 21.68 -17.27
CA PRO A 55 -20.37 21.62 -17.52
C PRO A 55 -20.87 20.34 -18.22
N ALA A 56 -20.01 19.66 -18.98
CA ALA A 56 -20.36 18.48 -19.75
C ALA A 56 -20.03 17.17 -18.97
N TYR A 57 -18.93 17.17 -18.20
CA TYR A 57 -18.40 15.96 -17.54
C TYR A 57 -18.59 15.96 -16.02
N GLY A 58 -19.06 17.07 -15.43
CA GLY A 58 -19.24 17.21 -13.99
C GLY A 58 -17.93 17.48 -13.25
N GLU A 59 -17.75 16.84 -12.10
CA GLU A 59 -16.56 17.04 -11.28
C GLU A 59 -15.33 16.40 -11.92
N MET A 60 -14.26 17.20 -12.04
CA MET A 60 -12.97 16.82 -12.61
C MET A 60 -11.87 17.10 -11.60
N MET A 61 -10.75 16.38 -11.73
CA MET A 61 -9.54 16.60 -10.94
C MET A 61 -8.35 16.87 -11.85
N LEU A 62 -7.44 17.76 -11.43
CA LEU A 62 -6.09 17.78 -11.99
C LEU A 62 -5.36 16.53 -11.52
N ARG A 63 -4.77 15.77 -12.44
CA ARG A 63 -4.12 14.48 -12.12
C ARG A 63 -3.08 14.63 -11.01
N PRO A 64 -3.21 13.87 -9.91
CA PRO A 64 -2.24 13.88 -8.81
C PRO A 64 -1.01 12.99 -9.08
N ASP A 65 -1.14 12.07 -10.03
CA ASP A 65 -0.10 11.17 -10.57
C ASP A 65 -0.54 10.59 -11.93
N PHE A 66 0.22 9.63 -12.44
CA PHE A 66 -0.04 8.96 -13.71
C PHE A 66 -0.61 7.55 -13.56
N THR A 67 -0.42 6.88 -12.42
CA THR A 67 -0.69 5.45 -12.26
C THR A 67 -2.15 5.09 -12.59
N VAL A 68 -3.13 5.74 -11.94
CA VAL A 68 -4.55 5.42 -12.19
C VAL A 68 -4.98 5.73 -13.62
N PRO A 69 -4.68 6.90 -14.21
CA PRO A 69 -4.97 7.14 -15.61
C PRO A 69 -4.32 6.14 -16.58
N ILE A 70 -3.11 5.65 -16.29
CA ILE A 70 -2.46 4.62 -17.11
C ILE A 70 -3.19 3.27 -16.97
N VAL A 71 -3.58 2.88 -15.75
CA VAL A 71 -4.39 1.67 -15.52
C VAL A 71 -5.67 1.72 -16.36
N GLU A 72 -6.39 2.84 -16.32
CA GLU A 72 -7.61 3.04 -17.10
C GLU A 72 -7.36 2.88 -18.61
N GLN A 73 -6.34 3.57 -19.12
CA GLN A 73 -5.97 3.47 -20.54
C GLN A 73 -5.54 2.06 -20.94
N HIS A 74 -4.75 1.38 -20.09
CA HIS A 74 -4.34 -0.01 -20.32
C HIS A 74 -5.56 -0.95 -20.40
N MET A 75 -6.48 -0.84 -19.46
CA MET A 75 -7.70 -1.66 -19.41
C MET A 75 -8.60 -1.41 -20.62
N ALA A 76 -8.74 -0.15 -21.06
CA ALA A 76 -9.54 0.19 -22.24
C ALA A 76 -8.95 -0.36 -23.56
N ARG A 77 -7.63 -0.48 -23.65
CA ARG A 77 -6.92 -0.92 -24.86
C ARG A 77 -6.78 -2.44 -24.99
N SER A 78 -7.07 -3.20 -23.94
CA SER A 78 -6.94 -4.67 -23.91
C SER A 78 -5.57 -5.17 -24.41
N VAL A 79 -4.49 -4.55 -24.00
CA VAL A 79 -3.11 -4.89 -24.38
C VAL A 79 -2.70 -6.20 -23.70
N SER A 80 -2.05 -7.10 -24.44
CA SER A 80 -1.55 -8.36 -23.87
C SER A 80 -0.33 -8.13 -22.97
N PRO A 81 -0.28 -8.73 -21.77
CA PRO A 81 0.90 -8.65 -20.91
C PRO A 81 2.11 -9.42 -21.49
N PRO A 82 3.36 -9.01 -21.18
CA PRO A 82 3.69 -7.82 -20.38
C PRO A 82 3.55 -6.53 -21.19
N ALA A 83 2.88 -5.52 -20.63
CA ALA A 83 2.84 -4.19 -21.21
C ALA A 83 3.70 -3.23 -20.36
N ARG A 84 4.42 -2.34 -21.03
CA ARG A 84 5.35 -1.38 -20.41
C ARG A 84 5.02 0.01 -20.88
N TYR A 85 4.95 0.93 -19.94
CA TYR A 85 4.65 2.33 -20.19
C TYR A 85 5.65 3.22 -19.47
N THR A 86 6.01 4.34 -20.12
CA THR A 86 6.78 5.41 -19.50
C THR A 86 6.12 6.75 -19.75
N TYR A 87 6.37 7.68 -18.87
CA TYR A 87 5.79 9.01 -18.93
C TYR A 87 6.70 10.07 -18.31
N CYS A 88 6.54 11.30 -18.80
CA CYS A 88 7.14 12.49 -18.20
C CYS A 88 6.14 13.64 -18.31
N GLY A 89 5.66 14.15 -17.20
CA GLY A 89 4.69 15.25 -17.25
C GLY A 89 4.35 15.86 -15.90
N LYS A 90 3.56 16.92 -15.95
CA LYS A 90 3.14 17.65 -14.76
C LYS A 90 2.09 16.88 -13.97
N VAL A 91 2.23 16.90 -12.66
CA VAL A 91 1.22 16.47 -11.69
C VAL A 91 0.94 17.57 -10.68
N PHE A 92 -0.22 17.49 -10.02
CA PHE A 92 -0.76 18.57 -9.21
C PHE A 92 -1.24 18.01 -7.87
N ARG A 93 -0.62 18.46 -6.74
CA ARG A 93 -0.97 18.00 -5.39
C ARG A 93 -1.13 19.17 -4.44
N ARG A 94 -2.15 19.16 -3.60
CA ARG A 94 -2.45 20.21 -2.61
C ARG A 94 -1.47 20.19 -1.44
N GLN A 95 -0.51 19.58 -1.24
CA GLN A 95 0.60 19.65 -0.27
C GLN A 95 0.27 20.40 1.05
N GLU A 96 -0.90 20.15 1.66
CA GLU A 96 -1.32 20.90 2.87
C GLU A 96 -0.42 20.65 4.07
N GLU A 97 0.02 19.41 4.24
CA GLU A 97 0.94 19.01 5.33
C GLU A 97 2.40 19.45 5.07
N PHE A 98 2.74 19.79 3.84
CA PHE A 98 4.09 20.15 3.42
C PHE A 98 4.07 21.43 2.57
N PRO A 99 3.84 22.61 3.16
CA PRO A 99 3.62 23.86 2.42
C PRO A 99 4.81 24.29 1.55
N ASP A 100 6.02 23.86 1.90
CA ASP A 100 7.27 24.15 1.16
C ASP A 100 7.44 23.28 -0.10
N ARG A 101 6.64 22.22 -0.27
CA ARG A 101 6.69 21.40 -1.48
C ARG A 101 5.92 22.05 -2.62
N PRO A 102 6.43 21.97 -3.87
CA PRO A 102 5.72 22.51 -5.01
C PRO A 102 4.39 21.78 -5.22
N ARG A 103 3.33 22.52 -5.50
CA ARG A 103 2.00 21.98 -5.79
C ARG A 103 1.86 21.50 -7.23
N GLU A 104 2.73 21.95 -8.11
CA GLU A 104 2.89 21.53 -9.49
C GLU A 104 4.35 21.13 -9.70
N PHE A 105 4.60 19.91 -10.19
CA PHE A 105 5.95 19.41 -10.45
C PHE A 105 5.93 18.39 -11.56
N LEU A 106 7.11 18.11 -12.16
CA LEU A 106 7.27 17.05 -13.13
C LEU A 106 7.41 15.71 -12.43
N GLN A 107 6.69 14.73 -12.91
CA GLN A 107 6.82 13.32 -12.54
C GLN A 107 7.28 12.54 -13.77
N VAL A 108 8.31 11.74 -13.58
CA VAL A 108 8.80 10.77 -14.56
C VAL A 108 8.56 9.39 -13.95
N GLY A 109 8.10 8.43 -14.75
CA GLY A 109 7.82 7.11 -14.22
C GLY A 109 7.78 6.02 -15.29
N TYR A 110 7.73 4.79 -14.77
CA TYR A 110 7.72 3.55 -15.54
C TYR A 110 6.75 2.57 -14.91
N GLU A 111 5.87 2.00 -15.69
CA GLU A 111 4.82 1.07 -15.25
C GLU A 111 4.90 -0.23 -16.03
N ILE A 112 4.78 -1.36 -15.33
CA ILE A 112 4.71 -2.69 -15.96
C ILE A 112 3.39 -3.36 -15.57
N PHE A 113 2.67 -3.85 -16.56
CA PHE A 113 1.50 -4.70 -16.39
C PHE A 113 1.88 -6.14 -16.73
N ASP A 114 2.33 -6.91 -15.73
CA ASP A 114 2.70 -8.33 -15.85
C ASP A 114 2.27 -9.13 -14.62
N GLY A 115 1.07 -9.71 -14.66
CA GLY A 115 0.58 -10.58 -13.60
C GLY A 115 1.21 -12.00 -13.59
N ALA A 116 1.96 -12.37 -14.61
CA ALA A 116 2.52 -13.73 -14.72
C ALA A 116 3.86 -13.90 -13.98
N LYS A 117 4.66 -12.82 -13.87
CA LYS A 117 6.00 -12.84 -13.26
C LYS A 117 6.26 -11.56 -12.46
N PRO A 118 5.47 -11.30 -11.41
CA PRO A 118 5.55 -10.04 -10.66
C PRO A 118 6.94 -9.81 -10.05
N GLU A 119 7.62 -10.85 -9.56
CA GLU A 119 8.94 -10.69 -8.95
C GLU A 119 10.01 -10.24 -9.96
N LYS A 120 9.85 -10.65 -11.22
CA LYS A 120 10.73 -10.19 -12.31
C LYS A 120 10.41 -8.75 -12.69
N ALA A 121 9.13 -8.40 -12.76
CA ALA A 121 8.68 -7.04 -13.06
C ALA A 121 9.14 -6.05 -11.96
N ASP A 122 8.98 -6.41 -10.68
CA ASP A 122 9.47 -5.61 -9.56
C ASP A 122 10.98 -5.34 -9.67
N ALA A 123 11.76 -6.38 -9.98
CA ALA A 123 13.21 -6.24 -10.14
C ALA A 123 13.59 -5.40 -11.37
N GLU A 124 12.82 -5.46 -12.46
CA GLU A 124 13.01 -4.63 -13.65
C GLU A 124 12.79 -3.16 -13.31
N VAL A 125 11.64 -2.82 -12.68
CA VAL A 125 11.33 -1.44 -12.29
C VAL A 125 12.37 -0.90 -11.32
N PHE A 126 12.71 -1.66 -10.28
CA PHE A 126 13.76 -1.26 -9.34
C PHE A 126 15.08 -0.95 -10.03
N SER A 127 15.52 -1.82 -10.93
CA SER A 127 16.82 -1.66 -11.62
C SER A 127 16.82 -0.42 -12.50
N LEU A 128 15.74 -0.15 -13.23
CA LEU A 128 15.61 1.04 -14.06
C LEU A 128 15.55 2.33 -13.24
N VAL A 129 14.82 2.33 -12.12
CA VAL A 129 14.80 3.50 -11.22
C VAL A 129 16.17 3.72 -10.59
N ASN A 130 16.86 2.64 -10.16
CA ASN A 130 18.22 2.76 -9.64
C ASN A 130 19.21 3.28 -10.67
N GLU A 131 19.07 2.89 -11.94
CA GLU A 131 19.87 3.42 -13.05
C GLU A 131 19.57 4.91 -13.28
N ALA A 132 18.30 5.30 -13.34
CA ALA A 132 17.88 6.68 -13.53
C ALA A 132 18.39 7.60 -12.40
N LEU A 133 18.49 7.11 -11.17
CA LEU A 133 18.97 7.85 -10.01
C LEU A 133 20.50 7.76 -9.83
N ASN A 134 21.22 7.17 -10.78
CA ASN A 134 22.67 7.02 -10.69
C ASN A 134 23.35 8.39 -10.56
N GLY A 135 24.23 8.52 -9.57
CA GLY A 135 24.93 9.79 -9.27
C GLY A 135 24.16 10.73 -8.33
N ILE A 136 22.90 10.44 -8.00
CA ILE A 136 22.14 11.17 -6.99
C ILE A 136 22.39 10.51 -5.62
N PRO A 137 22.80 11.25 -4.57
CA PRO A 137 23.07 10.68 -3.25
C PRO A 137 21.77 10.34 -2.52
N VAL A 138 21.20 9.19 -2.82
CA VAL A 138 20.00 8.66 -2.18
C VAL A 138 20.34 7.43 -1.34
N ARG A 139 19.61 7.24 -0.22
CA ARG A 139 19.59 5.99 0.53
C ARG A 139 18.50 5.10 -0.08
N ILE A 140 18.87 3.90 -0.45
CA ILE A 140 17.91 2.92 -0.96
C ILE A 140 17.47 2.04 0.19
N ALA A 141 16.17 2.02 0.44
CA ALA A 141 15.53 1.12 1.38
C ALA A 141 14.44 0.34 0.65
N THR A 142 14.21 -0.90 1.08
CA THR A 142 13.18 -1.77 0.53
C THR A 142 12.29 -2.31 1.64
N GLY A 143 11.10 -2.74 1.29
CA GLY A 143 10.19 -3.46 2.17
C GLY A 143 9.29 -4.38 1.36
N ASP A 144 8.53 -5.22 2.04
CA ASP A 144 7.50 -6.06 1.41
C ASP A 144 6.30 -6.18 2.33
N ILE A 145 5.28 -5.38 2.05
CA ILE A 145 4.05 -5.36 2.84
C ILE A 145 3.27 -6.67 2.70
N GLY A 146 3.45 -7.39 1.59
CA GLY A 146 2.84 -8.69 1.35
C GLY A 146 3.20 -9.72 2.43
N ILE A 147 4.42 -9.65 3.00
CA ILE A 147 4.84 -10.53 4.10
C ILE A 147 3.99 -10.26 5.36
N LEU A 148 3.81 -8.98 5.73
CA LEU A 148 2.99 -8.61 6.87
C LEU A 148 1.51 -8.96 6.64
N MET A 149 0.99 -8.73 5.42
CA MET A 149 -0.38 -9.11 5.06
C MET A 149 -0.59 -10.62 5.16
N ALA A 150 0.35 -11.42 4.69
CA ALA A 150 0.31 -12.87 4.79
C ALA A 150 0.36 -13.33 6.26
N ALA A 151 1.20 -12.71 7.08
CA ALA A 151 1.25 -12.99 8.51
C ALA A 151 -0.08 -12.70 9.21
N VAL A 152 -0.71 -11.56 8.93
CA VAL A 152 -2.04 -11.23 9.48
C VAL A 152 -3.11 -12.22 9.02
N ARG A 153 -3.11 -12.61 7.74
CA ARG A 153 -4.06 -13.60 7.21
C ARG A 153 -3.91 -14.99 7.85
N SER A 154 -2.70 -15.35 8.29
CA SER A 154 -2.40 -16.66 8.89
C SER A 154 -2.60 -16.72 10.40
N LEU A 155 -2.96 -15.62 11.07
CA LEU A 155 -3.24 -15.61 12.50
C LEU A 155 -4.35 -16.59 12.88
N SER A 156 -4.19 -17.26 14.03
CA SER A 156 -5.21 -18.15 14.62
C SER A 156 -6.27 -17.33 15.37
N THR A 157 -7.07 -16.54 14.63
CA THR A 157 -8.11 -15.68 15.18
C THR A 157 -9.28 -15.55 14.21
N SER A 158 -10.36 -14.85 14.61
CA SER A 158 -11.56 -14.68 13.80
C SER A 158 -11.30 -13.86 12.51
N GLU A 159 -12.03 -14.16 11.44
CA GLU A 159 -11.94 -13.41 10.18
C GLU A 159 -12.26 -11.92 10.32
N PRO A 160 -13.23 -11.47 11.15
CA PRO A 160 -13.43 -10.05 11.43
C PRO A 160 -12.19 -9.36 12.00
N ARG A 161 -11.44 -10.01 12.93
CA ARG A 161 -10.19 -9.45 13.48
C ARG A 161 -9.09 -9.35 12.44
N LYS A 162 -8.92 -10.38 11.60
CA LYS A 162 -7.98 -10.33 10.47
C LYS A 162 -8.31 -9.17 9.52
N LYS A 163 -9.59 -9.05 9.12
CA LYS A 163 -10.05 -7.95 8.26
C LYS A 163 -9.82 -6.58 8.91
N ALA A 164 -10.05 -6.44 10.21
CA ALA A 164 -9.79 -5.19 10.93
C ALA A 164 -8.29 -4.83 10.94
N LEU A 165 -7.40 -5.80 11.18
CA LEU A 165 -5.95 -5.59 11.14
C LEU A 165 -5.49 -5.24 9.72
N LEU A 166 -5.95 -5.96 8.68
CA LEU A 166 -5.61 -5.66 7.28
C LEU A 166 -6.08 -4.28 6.85
N ARG A 167 -7.30 -3.87 7.24
CA ARG A 167 -7.84 -2.53 6.95
C ARG A 167 -6.97 -1.41 7.53
N HIS A 168 -6.32 -1.66 8.65
CA HIS A 168 -5.50 -0.67 9.35
C HIS A 168 -4.00 -0.93 9.23
N ILE A 169 -3.57 -1.79 8.32
CA ILE A 169 -2.16 -2.12 8.11
C ILE A 169 -1.33 -0.89 7.74
N TRP A 170 -1.94 0.09 7.06
CA TRP A 170 -1.37 1.35 6.63
C TRP A 170 -1.38 2.46 7.69
N ARG A 171 -1.98 2.18 8.87
CA ARG A 171 -2.09 3.10 10.00
C ARG A 171 -1.41 2.48 11.22
N PRO A 172 -0.07 2.65 11.37
CA PRO A 172 0.73 1.93 12.36
C PRO A 172 0.17 1.98 13.78
N ASP A 173 -0.23 3.15 14.26
CA ASP A 173 -0.76 3.34 15.62
C ASP A 173 -2.10 2.61 15.82
N ARG A 174 -2.97 2.68 14.81
CA ARG A 174 -4.26 1.99 14.88
C ARG A 174 -4.11 0.49 14.78
N PHE A 175 -3.22 0.02 13.91
CA PHE A 175 -2.87 -1.40 13.80
C PHE A 175 -2.35 -1.93 15.13
N ARG A 176 -1.41 -1.21 15.77
CA ARG A 176 -0.86 -1.59 17.08
C ARG A 176 -1.92 -1.62 18.16
N THR A 177 -2.79 -0.63 18.20
CA THR A 177 -3.91 -0.57 19.15
C THR A 177 -4.81 -1.79 19.02
N LEU A 178 -5.20 -2.16 17.78
CA LEU A 178 -6.04 -3.33 17.52
C LEU A 178 -5.31 -4.64 17.88
N LEU A 179 -4.03 -4.77 17.52
CA LEU A 179 -3.25 -5.95 17.86
C LEU A 179 -3.15 -6.14 19.37
N ASN A 180 -2.89 -5.09 20.13
CA ASN A 180 -2.86 -5.13 21.60
C ASN A 180 -4.24 -5.48 22.19
N GLN A 181 -5.30 -4.95 21.61
CA GLN A 181 -6.67 -5.29 22.03
C GLN A 181 -6.99 -6.76 21.76
N PHE A 182 -6.69 -7.27 20.59
CA PHE A 182 -6.99 -8.65 20.19
C PHE A 182 -6.08 -9.69 20.85
N SER A 183 -4.90 -9.31 21.33
CA SER A 183 -4.00 -10.15 22.11
C SER A 183 -4.25 -10.10 23.63
N GLY A 184 -5.23 -9.31 24.10
CA GLY A 184 -5.56 -9.19 25.51
C GLY A 184 -4.55 -8.37 26.33
N LEU A 185 -3.59 -7.67 25.66
CA LEU A 185 -2.60 -6.81 26.32
C LEU A 185 -3.17 -5.45 26.76
N SER A 186 -4.26 -4.99 26.16
CA SER A 186 -4.99 -3.81 26.63
C SER A 186 -6.22 -4.25 27.42
N SER A 187 -6.54 -3.52 28.49
CA SER A 187 -7.73 -3.75 29.28
C SER A 187 -8.97 -3.76 28.36
N LYS A 188 -9.81 -4.79 28.49
CA LYS A 188 -11.08 -4.89 27.78
C LYS A 188 -11.91 -3.63 28.10
N LEU A 189 -12.23 -2.85 27.08
CA LEU A 189 -13.06 -1.65 27.20
C LEU A 189 -14.52 -1.99 27.58
N HIS A 190 -14.92 -3.26 27.47
CA HIS A 190 -16.24 -3.74 27.84
C HIS A 190 -16.10 -5.07 28.57
N THR A 191 -16.46 -5.09 29.83
CA THR A 191 -16.67 -6.31 30.59
C THR A 191 -17.97 -6.98 30.08
N THR A 192 -17.88 -8.27 29.80
CA THR A 192 -18.98 -9.11 29.30
C THR A 192 -20.19 -9.15 30.26
N GLU A 193 -20.03 -8.65 31.47
CA GLU A 193 -21.09 -8.67 32.52
C GLU A 193 -22.18 -7.63 32.30
N GLU A 194 -21.99 -6.63 31.45
CA GLU A 194 -23.00 -5.56 31.26
C GLU A 194 -24.08 -5.85 30.20
N PHE A 195 -23.99 -6.98 29.46
CA PHE A 195 -24.84 -7.20 28.31
C PHE A 195 -25.43 -8.64 28.26
N GLU A 196 -26.21 -9.03 29.24
CA GLU A 196 -26.82 -10.37 29.25
C GLU A 196 -27.90 -10.57 28.18
N ASP A 197 -28.57 -9.52 27.72
CA ASP A 197 -29.55 -9.65 26.61
C ASP A 197 -29.64 -8.40 25.71
N TYR A 198 -28.82 -8.36 24.66
CA TYR A 198 -28.83 -7.29 23.66
C TYR A 198 -30.15 -7.11 22.93
N ASN A 199 -30.94 -8.19 22.78
CA ASN A 199 -32.24 -8.16 22.12
C ASN A 199 -33.24 -7.38 22.96
N GLU A 200 -33.25 -7.61 24.28
CA GLU A 200 -34.11 -6.87 25.20
C GLU A 200 -33.77 -5.37 25.28
N ILE A 201 -32.49 -5.02 25.17
CA ILE A 201 -32.06 -3.62 25.20
C ILE A 201 -32.53 -2.89 23.95
N VAL A 202 -32.35 -3.47 22.77
CA VAL A 202 -32.76 -2.86 21.51
C VAL A 202 -34.30 -2.72 21.43
N ASP A 203 -35.05 -3.64 22.01
CA ASP A 203 -36.52 -3.60 22.01
C ASP A 203 -37.10 -2.62 23.05
N LYS A 204 -36.29 -2.18 24.04
CA LYS A 204 -36.70 -1.22 25.10
C LYS A 204 -36.42 0.25 24.77
N PHE A 205 -35.56 0.54 23.80
CA PHE A 205 -35.16 1.91 23.49
C PHE A 205 -35.64 2.34 22.11
N GLU A 206 -36.05 3.61 22.01
CA GLU A 206 -36.33 4.24 20.73
C GLU A 206 -35.00 4.47 19.98
N ILE A 207 -34.93 3.94 18.75
CA ILE A 207 -33.71 4.07 17.94
C ILE A 207 -33.67 5.43 17.28
N ILE A 208 -32.73 6.25 17.69
CA ILE A 208 -32.49 7.58 17.12
C ILE A 208 -31.29 7.47 16.18
N GLY A 209 -31.51 7.68 14.88
CA GLY A 209 -30.44 7.71 13.86
C GLY A 209 -30.80 7.03 12.55
N SER A 210 -29.81 6.90 11.65
CA SER A 210 -30.02 6.35 10.30
C SER A 210 -29.95 4.82 10.22
N ARG A 211 -29.55 4.13 11.31
CA ARG A 211 -29.44 2.66 11.34
C ARG A 211 -30.76 2.02 11.73
N ASN A 212 -31.13 0.94 11.06
CA ASN A 212 -32.31 0.17 11.42
C ASN A 212 -32.02 -0.84 12.55
N VAL A 213 -33.08 -1.35 13.15
CA VAL A 213 -33.02 -2.32 14.28
C VAL A 213 -32.19 -3.55 13.96
N TRP A 214 -32.29 -4.06 12.72
CA TRP A 214 -31.59 -5.26 12.29
C TRP A 214 -30.07 -5.03 12.24
N GLU A 215 -29.64 -3.90 11.69
CA GLU A 215 -28.20 -3.52 11.63
C GLU A 215 -27.60 -3.37 13.03
N ILE A 216 -28.38 -2.83 13.98
CA ILE A 216 -27.97 -2.70 15.37
C ILE A 216 -27.81 -4.07 16.02
N LYS A 217 -28.82 -4.94 15.87
CA LYS A 217 -28.81 -6.31 16.43
C LYS A 217 -27.63 -7.12 15.84
N GLU A 218 -27.42 -7.06 14.54
CA GLU A 218 -26.27 -7.71 13.88
C GLU A 218 -24.94 -7.20 14.45
N ARG A 219 -24.81 -5.89 14.65
CA ARG A 219 -23.58 -5.30 15.22
C ARG A 219 -23.34 -5.74 16.66
N LEU A 220 -24.39 -5.80 17.48
CA LEU A 220 -24.30 -6.26 18.86
C LEU A 220 -23.94 -7.75 18.94
N GLN A 221 -24.51 -8.57 18.07
CA GLN A 221 -24.14 -9.98 17.95
C GLN A 221 -22.66 -10.15 17.54
N GLN A 222 -22.17 -9.34 16.62
CA GLN A 222 -20.74 -9.35 16.26
C GLN A 222 -19.85 -8.96 17.44
N ILE A 223 -20.23 -7.94 18.23
CA ILE A 223 -19.47 -7.53 19.43
C ILE A 223 -19.44 -8.67 20.46
N LYS A 224 -20.56 -9.38 20.66
CA LYS A 224 -20.60 -10.54 21.55
C LYS A 224 -19.68 -11.66 21.09
N LEU A 225 -19.76 -12.06 19.81
CA LEU A 225 -18.86 -13.05 19.22
C LEU A 225 -17.37 -12.66 19.34
N GLU A 226 -17.08 -11.38 19.16
CA GLU A 226 -15.72 -10.84 19.37
C GLU A 226 -15.24 -10.96 20.82
N SER A 227 -16.15 -10.73 21.79
CA SER A 227 -15.81 -10.85 23.23
C SER A 227 -15.54 -12.31 23.66
N GLU A 228 -16.16 -13.27 22.97
CA GLU A 228 -16.00 -14.70 23.20
C GLU A 228 -14.80 -15.31 22.44
N THR A 229 -14.20 -14.54 21.51
CA THR A 229 -13.05 -15.01 20.72
C THR A 229 -11.77 -14.99 21.56
N ASP A 230 -11.05 -16.10 21.59
CA ASP A 230 -9.78 -16.20 22.28
C ASP A 230 -8.77 -15.14 21.83
N PRO A 231 -7.92 -14.64 22.74
CA PRO A 231 -6.85 -13.73 22.38
C PRO A 231 -5.91 -14.33 21.32
N ILE A 232 -5.35 -13.47 20.46
CA ILE A 232 -4.28 -13.88 19.53
C ILE A 232 -3.12 -14.41 20.34
N ASN A 233 -2.56 -15.54 19.90
CA ASN A 233 -1.44 -16.19 20.56
C ASN A 233 -0.22 -15.25 20.66
N SER A 234 0.44 -15.22 21.82
CA SER A 234 1.60 -14.37 22.08
C SER A 234 2.78 -14.65 21.14
N GLU A 235 2.96 -15.89 20.67
CA GLU A 235 3.98 -16.22 19.68
C GLU A 235 3.67 -15.60 18.31
N GLU A 236 2.41 -15.61 17.89
CA GLU A 236 1.98 -14.99 16.65
C GLU A 236 2.14 -13.45 16.71
N VAL A 237 1.76 -12.83 17.84
CA VAL A 237 2.01 -11.39 18.08
C VAL A 237 3.49 -11.08 17.98
N LYS A 238 4.34 -11.90 18.60
CA LYS A 238 5.78 -11.74 18.53
C LYS A 238 6.32 -11.83 17.11
N ILE A 239 5.82 -12.75 16.29
CA ILE A 239 6.23 -12.85 14.86
C ILE A 239 5.86 -11.59 14.10
N LEU A 240 4.65 -11.03 14.33
CA LEU A 240 4.27 -9.75 13.72
C LEU A 240 5.20 -8.61 14.17
N ASP A 241 5.58 -8.57 15.44
CA ASP A 241 6.51 -7.59 15.98
C ASP A 241 7.91 -7.73 15.41
N ASP A 242 8.37 -8.97 15.28
CA ASP A 242 9.65 -9.31 14.67
C ASP A 242 9.70 -8.87 13.19
N ILE A 243 8.62 -9.12 12.42
CA ILE A 243 8.52 -8.65 11.03
C ILE A 243 8.54 -7.10 10.99
N LEU A 244 7.73 -6.43 11.81
CA LEU A 244 7.59 -4.98 11.80
C LEU A 244 8.85 -4.24 12.25
N SER A 245 9.63 -4.82 13.15
CA SER A 245 10.86 -4.24 13.68
C SER A 245 12.10 -4.62 12.89
N LEU A 246 11.98 -5.56 11.93
CA LEU A 246 13.12 -6.03 11.15
C LEU A 246 13.71 -4.89 10.31
N LYS A 247 14.99 -4.60 10.57
CA LYS A 247 15.82 -3.65 9.83
C LYS A 247 17.20 -4.23 9.69
N ASP A 248 17.55 -4.64 8.48
CA ASP A 248 18.84 -5.26 8.19
C ASP A 248 19.14 -5.17 6.68
N LYS A 249 20.28 -5.68 6.23
CA LYS A 249 20.53 -5.88 4.82
C LYS A 249 19.59 -6.96 4.25
N CYS A 250 19.17 -6.80 2.98
CA CYS A 250 18.20 -7.70 2.36
C CYS A 250 18.56 -9.18 2.50
N THR A 251 19.84 -9.55 2.40
CA THR A 251 20.30 -10.92 2.55
C THR A 251 20.14 -11.47 3.96
N GLU A 252 20.43 -10.66 4.98
CA GLU A 252 20.23 -11.06 6.38
C GLU A 252 18.75 -11.06 6.76
N ALA A 253 17.99 -10.07 6.29
CA ALA A 253 16.55 -10.02 6.47
C ALA A 253 15.87 -11.25 5.87
N LEU A 254 16.25 -11.68 4.65
CA LEU A 254 15.75 -12.92 4.06
C LEU A 254 16.00 -14.13 4.94
N ARG A 255 17.25 -14.33 5.42
CA ARG A 255 17.59 -15.45 6.32
C ARG A 255 16.75 -15.43 7.60
N TYR A 256 16.46 -14.26 8.13
CA TYR A 256 15.61 -14.13 9.32
C TYR A 256 14.15 -14.46 9.01
N LEU A 257 13.62 -13.95 7.91
CA LEU A 257 12.25 -14.24 7.44
C LEU A 257 12.04 -15.73 7.12
N GLU A 258 13.04 -16.41 6.56
CA GLU A 258 13.04 -17.88 6.36
C GLU A 258 12.97 -18.66 7.68
N LYS A 259 13.53 -18.13 8.77
CA LYS A 259 13.38 -18.74 10.11
C LYS A 259 11.98 -18.49 10.66
N LEU A 260 11.41 -17.31 10.44
CA LEU A 260 10.05 -17.00 10.86
C LEU A 260 9.01 -17.81 10.08
N SER A 261 9.23 -18.05 8.78
CA SER A 261 8.30 -18.82 7.95
C SER A 261 8.12 -20.27 8.43
N LYS A 262 9.15 -20.86 9.04
CA LYS A 262 9.06 -22.19 9.68
C LYS A 262 8.16 -22.21 10.91
N LYS A 263 7.97 -21.05 11.57
CA LYS A 263 7.09 -20.89 12.73
C LYS A 263 5.68 -20.47 12.33
N MET A 264 5.54 -19.75 11.23
CA MET A 264 4.29 -19.27 10.67
C MET A 264 4.23 -19.61 9.18
N LEU A 265 3.75 -20.82 8.85
CA LEU A 265 3.76 -21.33 7.48
C LEU A 265 3.03 -20.43 6.47
N GLY A 266 2.06 -19.63 6.93
CA GLY A 266 1.32 -18.74 6.05
C GLY A 266 2.14 -17.63 5.39
N ILE A 267 3.37 -17.36 5.84
CA ILE A 267 4.26 -16.39 5.17
C ILE A 267 5.28 -17.03 4.23
N GLU A 268 5.35 -18.37 4.13
CA GLU A 268 6.37 -19.08 3.37
C GLU A 268 6.42 -18.63 1.91
N LEU A 269 5.28 -18.63 1.22
CA LEU A 269 5.19 -18.22 -0.18
C LEU A 269 5.65 -16.77 -0.40
N THR A 270 5.29 -15.85 0.49
CA THR A 270 5.70 -14.45 0.36
C THR A 270 7.19 -14.25 0.60
N VAL A 271 7.79 -15.03 1.51
CA VAL A 271 9.23 -15.05 1.74
C VAL A 271 9.98 -15.64 0.53
N GLU A 272 9.46 -16.72 -0.08
CA GLU A 272 10.00 -17.26 -1.32
C GLU A 272 9.93 -16.24 -2.47
N ASN A 273 8.83 -15.50 -2.58
CA ASN A 273 8.71 -14.46 -3.58
C ASN A 273 9.68 -13.30 -3.35
N PHE A 274 9.93 -12.93 -2.08
CA PHE A 274 10.98 -11.98 -1.75
C PHE A 274 12.36 -12.51 -2.17
N ALA A 275 12.68 -13.78 -1.88
CA ALA A 275 13.93 -14.41 -2.34
C ALA A 275 14.09 -14.38 -3.87
N LYS A 276 13.00 -14.66 -4.62
CA LYS A 276 13.00 -14.57 -6.10
C LYS A 276 13.28 -13.14 -6.59
N ARG A 277 12.71 -12.11 -5.93
CA ARG A 277 13.00 -10.70 -6.24
C ARG A 277 14.48 -10.39 -6.07
N LEU A 278 15.07 -10.78 -4.94
CA LEU A 278 16.50 -10.57 -4.71
C LEU A 278 17.35 -11.27 -5.78
N MET A 279 17.01 -12.50 -6.15
CA MET A 279 17.69 -13.23 -7.23
C MET A 279 17.60 -12.49 -8.58
N PHE A 280 16.44 -11.91 -8.93
CA PHE A 280 16.29 -11.14 -10.17
C PHE A 280 17.05 -9.80 -10.09
N LEU A 281 17.08 -9.15 -8.93
CA LEU A 281 17.88 -7.94 -8.72
C LEU A 281 19.37 -8.23 -8.91
N GLU A 282 19.90 -9.32 -8.36
CA GLU A 282 21.29 -9.73 -8.58
C GLU A 282 21.59 -10.01 -10.06
N LYS A 283 20.69 -10.67 -10.77
CA LYS A 283 20.82 -10.89 -12.23
C LYS A 283 20.86 -9.60 -13.02
N ASN A 284 20.22 -8.54 -12.53
CA ASN A 284 20.25 -7.20 -13.10
C ASN A 284 21.46 -6.37 -12.64
N GLY A 285 22.40 -6.98 -11.89
CA GLY A 285 23.63 -6.33 -11.44
C GLY A 285 23.49 -5.52 -10.14
N ILE A 286 22.37 -5.61 -9.46
CA ILE A 286 22.15 -4.92 -8.18
C ILE A 286 22.81 -5.73 -7.04
N LYS A 287 23.60 -5.06 -6.21
CA LYS A 287 24.24 -5.66 -5.03
C LYS A 287 23.25 -5.73 -3.86
N VAL A 288 22.50 -6.82 -3.78
CA VAL A 288 21.42 -6.99 -2.77
C VAL A 288 21.93 -7.03 -1.33
N ASP A 289 23.19 -7.39 -1.12
CA ASP A 289 23.89 -7.34 0.16
C ASP A 289 24.13 -5.92 0.70
N LEU A 290 24.01 -4.91 -0.15
CA LEU A 290 24.11 -3.49 0.20
C LEU A 290 22.73 -2.84 0.41
N LEU A 291 21.65 -3.45 -0.07
CA LEU A 291 20.30 -2.91 0.06
C LEU A 291 19.79 -3.07 1.50
N ASP A 292 19.14 -2.03 2.01
CA ASP A 292 18.46 -2.07 3.30
C ASP A 292 17.04 -2.64 3.14
N PHE A 293 16.65 -3.53 4.04
CA PHE A 293 15.27 -4.00 4.21
C PHE A 293 14.70 -3.45 5.51
N GLU A 294 13.50 -2.92 5.45
CA GLU A 294 12.74 -2.46 6.62
C GLU A 294 11.32 -3.03 6.56
N GLY A 295 10.96 -3.92 7.51
CA GLY A 295 9.67 -4.60 7.52
C GLY A 295 8.45 -3.68 7.68
N SER A 296 8.66 -2.44 8.13
CA SER A 296 7.64 -1.40 8.22
C SER A 296 7.69 -0.39 7.07
N TYR A 297 8.59 -0.54 6.08
CA TYR A 297 8.74 0.42 4.99
C TYR A 297 7.47 0.49 4.14
N GLY A 298 7.13 1.69 3.69
CA GLY A 298 5.96 1.93 2.82
C GLY A 298 4.61 2.02 3.54
N ARG A 299 4.49 1.63 4.82
CA ARG A 299 3.20 1.59 5.55
C ARG A 299 2.50 2.94 5.76
N THR A 300 3.23 4.03 5.70
CA THR A 300 2.67 5.37 5.95
C THR A 300 2.43 6.17 4.68
N SER A 301 2.89 5.67 3.55
CA SER A 301 2.94 6.47 2.33
C SER A 301 1.81 6.16 1.36
N MET A 302 1.36 4.91 1.28
CA MET A 302 0.48 4.48 0.18
C MET A 302 -0.38 3.27 0.55
N GLU A 303 -1.68 3.47 0.64
CA GLU A 303 -2.65 2.45 1.06
C GLU A 303 -2.92 1.36 -0.01
N TYR A 304 -2.38 1.48 -1.22
CA TYR A 304 -2.64 0.58 -2.35
C TYR A 304 -1.48 -0.33 -2.76
N TYR A 305 -0.33 -0.26 -2.08
CA TYR A 305 0.74 -1.24 -2.30
C TYR A 305 0.48 -2.50 -1.49
N ASP A 306 0.60 -3.66 -2.10
CA ASP A 306 0.34 -4.96 -1.48
C ASP A 306 1.53 -5.94 -1.55
N GLY A 307 2.69 -5.47 -2.01
CA GLY A 307 3.88 -6.26 -2.20
C GLY A 307 5.18 -5.52 -1.90
N PHE A 308 6.14 -5.69 -2.79
CA PHE A 308 7.48 -5.10 -2.69
C PHE A 308 7.44 -3.59 -2.92
N VAL A 309 8.14 -2.85 -2.08
CA VAL A 309 8.25 -1.38 -2.14
C VAL A 309 9.70 -0.94 -1.96
N PHE A 310 10.09 0.19 -2.56
CA PHE A 310 11.44 0.73 -2.50
C PHE A 310 11.48 2.25 -2.67
#